data_47e4c9c05bfd06cb3d2423d555e5ec83
#
_entry.id   47e4c9c05bfd06cb3d2423d555e5ec83
#
_cell.length_a   1.000
_cell.length_b   1.000
_cell.length_c   1.000
_cell.angle_alpha   90.00
_cell.angle_beta   90.00
_cell.angle_gamma   90.00
#
_symmetry.space_group_name_H-M   'P 1'
#
loop_
_entity.id
_entity.type
_entity.pdbx_description
1 polymer ?
#
loop_
_entity_poly.entity_id
_entity_poly.type
_entity_poly.pdbx_seq_one_letter_code
_entity_poly.pdbx_strand_id
1 'polypeptide(L)'
;MKVEVLGPGCKRCEDLYANTNEAVSAIDPSKAIEVIKVTDIMYFAKMGVFMTPGLIIDGEVVSTGKVLSPDDIKKKIEEKM
;
A
#
# COMPACT_ATOMS: atom_id res chain seq x y z
N MET A 1 -1.14 11.10 -6.32
CA MET A 1 -1.77 9.95 -5.63
C MET A 1 -0.83 9.46 -4.54
N LYS A 2 -1.37 9.19 -3.38
CA LYS A 2 -0.58 8.75 -2.22
C LYS A 2 -0.94 7.30 -1.90
N VAL A 3 0.05 6.43 -1.85
CA VAL A 3 -0.12 5.02 -1.52
C VAL A 3 0.62 4.74 -0.21
N GLU A 4 -0.08 4.23 0.78
CA GLU A 4 0.47 3.95 2.10
C GLU A 4 0.49 2.46 2.36
N VAL A 5 1.66 1.95 2.78
CA VAL A 5 1.83 0.56 3.18
C VAL A 5 1.99 0.54 4.69
N LEU A 6 1.03 -0.05 5.39
CA LEU A 6 0.96 -0.07 6.84
C LEU A 6 1.47 -1.39 7.38
N GLY A 7 2.45 -1.35 8.28
CA GLY A 7 2.95 -2.54 8.93
C GLY A 7 4.09 -2.24 9.89
N PRO A 8 4.24 -3.04 10.96
CA PRO A 8 5.27 -2.80 11.98
C PRO A 8 6.69 -3.21 11.56
N GLY A 9 6.91 -3.56 10.29
CA GLY A 9 8.23 -3.94 9.80
C GLY A 9 8.46 -5.44 9.72
N CYS A 10 7.40 -6.24 9.74
CA CYS A 10 7.53 -7.69 9.56
C CYS A 10 7.83 -8.02 8.09
N LYS A 11 8.26 -9.27 7.84
CA LYS A 11 8.62 -9.70 6.49
C LYS A 11 7.48 -9.49 5.49
N ARG A 12 6.25 -9.82 5.87
CA ARG A 12 5.08 -9.65 4.99
C ARG A 12 4.83 -8.19 4.67
N CYS A 13 5.05 -7.32 5.65
CA CYS A 13 4.90 -5.87 5.47
C CYS A 13 5.92 -5.35 4.47
N GLU A 14 7.17 -5.83 4.58
CA GLU A 14 8.23 -5.44 3.65
C GLU A 14 8.00 -6.01 2.26
N ASP A 15 7.47 -7.23 2.15
CA ASP A 15 7.12 -7.83 0.87
C ASP A 15 6.04 -7.00 0.17
N LEU A 16 5.01 -6.58 0.90
CA LEU A 16 3.99 -5.73 0.32
C LEU A 16 4.56 -4.38 -0.11
N TYR A 17 5.44 -3.80 0.69
CA TYR A 17 6.09 -2.54 0.35
C TYR A 17 6.90 -2.65 -0.93
N ALA A 18 7.70 -3.71 -1.06
CA ALA A 18 8.48 -3.98 -2.27
C ALA A 18 7.57 -4.17 -3.49
N ASN A 19 6.50 -4.96 -3.33
CA ASN A 19 5.55 -5.20 -4.41
C ASN A 19 4.83 -3.91 -4.82
N THR A 20 4.54 -3.04 -3.86
CA THR A 20 3.92 -1.73 -4.13
C THR A 20 4.86 -0.83 -4.94
N ASN A 21 6.14 -0.79 -4.58
CA ASN A 21 7.13 -0.02 -5.34
C ASN A 21 7.28 -0.55 -6.76
N GLU A 22 7.27 -1.87 -6.93
CA GLU A 22 7.34 -2.49 -8.24
C GLU A 22 6.11 -2.13 -9.09
N ALA A 23 4.93 -2.18 -8.49
CA ALA A 23 3.69 -1.81 -9.18
C ALA A 23 3.72 -0.35 -9.63
N VAL A 24 4.15 0.54 -8.75
CA VAL A 24 4.22 1.98 -9.05
C VAL A 24 5.24 2.25 -10.16
N SER A 25 6.36 1.54 -10.18
CA SER A 25 7.38 1.71 -11.22
C SER A 25 6.89 1.28 -12.60
N ALA A 26 5.87 0.43 -12.65
CA ALA A 26 5.26 -0.01 -13.91
C ALA A 26 4.18 0.95 -14.41
N ILE A 27 3.83 1.96 -13.62
CA ILE A 27 2.83 2.96 -13.98
C ILE A 27 3.55 4.21 -14.50
N ASP A 28 2.91 4.93 -15.40
CA ASP A 28 3.47 6.15 -16.00
C ASP A 28 3.96 7.12 -14.90
N PRO A 29 5.25 7.49 -14.89
CA PRO A 29 5.78 8.40 -13.87
C PRO A 29 5.12 9.79 -13.89
N SER A 30 4.44 10.16 -14.96
CA SER A 30 3.70 11.43 -15.00
C SER A 30 2.53 11.45 -14.02
N LYS A 31 2.12 10.31 -13.47
CA LYS A 31 1.01 10.20 -12.51
C LYS A 31 1.41 10.64 -11.11
N ALA A 32 2.68 10.86 -10.84
CA ALA A 32 3.19 11.38 -9.57
C ALA A 32 2.70 10.57 -8.36
N ILE A 33 2.87 9.25 -8.39
CA ILE A 33 2.45 8.37 -7.29
C ILE A 33 3.54 8.33 -6.22
N GLU A 34 3.16 8.62 -4.98
CA GLU A 34 4.04 8.59 -3.83
C GLU A 34 3.75 7.35 -2.99
N VAL A 35 4.78 6.57 -2.66
CA VAL A 35 4.66 5.38 -1.81
C VAL A 35 5.28 5.68 -0.46
N ILE A 36 4.50 5.49 0.61
CA ILE A 36 4.91 5.78 1.98
C ILE A 36 4.77 4.51 2.82
N LYS A 37 5.82 4.20 3.59
CA LYS A 37 5.79 3.10 4.55
C LYS A 37 5.40 3.67 5.91
N VAL A 38 4.32 3.16 6.50
CA VAL A 38 3.82 3.61 7.79
C VAL A 38 3.96 2.49 8.81
N THR A 39 4.64 2.78 9.93
CA THR A 39 4.87 1.79 10.99
C THR A 39 4.16 2.15 12.30
N ASP A 40 3.40 3.24 12.32
CA ASP A 40 2.69 3.73 13.50
C ASP A 40 1.40 2.93 13.75
N ILE A 41 1.40 2.13 14.81
CA ILE A 41 0.26 1.29 15.19
C ILE A 41 -0.99 2.13 15.50
N MET A 42 -0.81 3.31 16.07
CA MET A 42 -1.94 4.21 16.36
C MET A 42 -2.65 4.65 15.08
N TYR A 43 -1.87 4.91 14.04
CA TYR A 43 -2.41 5.27 12.74
C TYR A 43 -3.20 4.09 12.13
N PHE A 44 -2.70 2.86 12.30
CA PHE A 44 -3.40 1.67 11.81
C PHE A 44 -4.80 1.58 12.42
N ALA A 45 -4.88 1.73 13.74
CA ALA A 45 -6.17 1.70 14.45
C ALA A 45 -7.10 2.82 13.99
N LYS A 46 -6.55 4.02 13.80
CA LYS A 46 -7.30 5.18 13.32
C LYS A 46 -7.92 4.93 11.95
N MET A 47 -7.20 4.25 11.07
CA MET A 47 -7.68 3.93 9.72
C MET A 47 -8.52 2.65 9.67
N GLY A 48 -8.72 1.98 10.79
CA GLY A 48 -9.48 0.73 10.84
C GLY A 48 -8.71 -0.48 10.33
N VAL A 49 -7.38 -0.41 10.32
CA VAL A 49 -6.52 -1.52 9.89
C VAL A 49 -6.07 -2.29 11.10
N PHE A 50 -6.67 -3.46 11.34
CA PHE A 50 -6.36 -4.31 12.47
C PHE A 50 -5.53 -5.53 12.10
N MET A 51 -5.37 -5.79 10.82
CA MET A 51 -4.53 -6.87 10.30
C MET A 51 -3.51 -6.29 9.34
N THR A 52 -2.24 -6.54 9.61
CA THR A 52 -1.14 -6.06 8.78
C THR A 52 -0.61 -7.19 7.88
N PRO A 53 -0.07 -6.84 6.73
CA PRO A 53 0.10 -5.50 6.19
C PRO A 53 -1.21 -4.91 5.63
N GLY A 54 -1.33 -3.60 5.67
CA GLY A 54 -2.46 -2.89 5.09
C GLY A 54 -2.03 -2.02 3.91
N LEU A 55 -2.91 -1.84 2.95
CA LEU A 55 -2.66 -0.98 1.79
C LEU A 55 -3.74 0.08 1.70
N ILE A 56 -3.33 1.34 1.68
CA ILE A 56 -4.23 2.49 1.59
C ILE A 56 -3.84 3.29 0.34
N ILE A 57 -4.84 3.62 -0.47
CA ILE A 57 -4.65 4.45 -1.67
C ILE A 57 -5.53 5.68 -1.54
N ASP A 58 -4.92 6.87 -1.53
CA ASP A 58 -5.61 8.17 -1.39
C ASP A 58 -6.59 8.19 -0.21
N GLY A 59 -6.16 7.65 0.94
CA GLY A 59 -6.95 7.64 2.16
C GLY A 59 -7.99 6.53 2.25
N GLU A 60 -8.10 5.67 1.24
CA GLU A 60 -9.04 4.55 1.25
C GLU A 60 -8.30 3.24 1.48
N VAL A 61 -8.73 2.46 2.46
CA VAL A 61 -8.15 1.14 2.75
C VAL A 61 -8.64 0.16 1.68
N VAL A 62 -7.71 -0.33 0.86
CA VAL A 62 -8.04 -1.25 -0.24
C VAL A 62 -7.72 -2.70 0.08
N SER A 63 -6.87 -2.96 1.07
CA SER A 63 -6.52 -4.32 1.47
C SER A 63 -5.97 -4.33 2.90
N THR A 64 -6.27 -5.40 3.64
CA THR A 64 -5.72 -5.63 4.98
C THR A 64 -5.37 -7.10 5.13
N GLY A 65 -4.23 -7.37 5.79
CA GLY A 65 -3.80 -8.73 6.11
C GLY A 65 -3.33 -9.57 4.93
N LYS A 66 -3.11 -8.96 3.76
CA LYS A 66 -2.71 -9.67 2.54
C LYS A 66 -1.47 -9.04 1.92
N VAL A 67 -0.61 -9.90 1.37
CA VAL A 67 0.51 -9.46 0.53
C VAL A 67 0.05 -9.57 -0.92
N LEU A 68 -0.35 -8.46 -1.50
CA LEU A 68 -0.81 -8.42 -2.88
C LEU A 68 0.37 -8.49 -3.84
N SER A 69 0.16 -9.12 -5.00
CA SER A 69 1.18 -9.13 -6.05
C SER A 69 1.30 -7.74 -6.67
N PRO A 70 2.42 -7.44 -7.35
CA PRO A 70 2.55 -6.16 -8.05
C PRO A 70 1.42 -5.92 -9.06
N ASP A 71 0.96 -6.96 -9.76
CA ASP A 71 -0.13 -6.84 -10.73
C ASP A 71 -1.44 -6.46 -10.05
N ASP A 72 -1.75 -7.06 -8.91
CA ASP A 72 -2.97 -6.75 -8.17
C ASP A 72 -2.93 -5.32 -7.63
N ILE A 73 -1.78 -4.89 -7.13
CA ILE A 73 -1.61 -3.52 -6.62
C ILE A 73 -1.77 -2.51 -7.75
N LYS A 74 -1.17 -2.80 -8.90
CA LYS A 74 -1.29 -1.95 -10.08
C LYS A 74 -2.74 -1.78 -10.50
N LYS A 75 -3.51 -2.86 -10.52
CA LYS A 75 -4.94 -2.80 -10.83
C LYS A 75 -5.69 -1.91 -9.87
N LYS A 76 -5.43 -2.05 -8.57
CA LYS A 76 -6.10 -1.23 -7.55
C LYS A 76 -5.77 0.24 -7.70
N ILE A 77 -4.53 0.56 -8.03
CA ILE A 77 -4.13 1.95 -8.26
C ILE A 77 -4.82 2.49 -9.51
N GLU A 78 -4.85 1.73 -10.57
CA GLU A 78 -5.49 2.14 -11.83
C GLU A 78 -7.00 2.35 -11.67
N GLU A 79 -7.66 1.58 -10.82
CA GLU A 79 -9.07 1.75 -10.52
C GLU A 79 -9.37 3.10 -9.84
N LYS A 80 -8.38 3.69 -9.18
CA LYS A 80 -8.52 4.96 -8.48
C LYS A 80 -8.06 6.17 -9.27
N MET A 81 -7.53 5.95 -10.43
CA MET A 81 -7.05 7.01 -11.31
C MET A 81 -8.18 7.70 -12.09
#